data_9c00807159a80390152b487b24de68f2
#
_entry.id   9c00807159a80390152b487b24de68f2
#
_cell.length_a   1.000
_cell.length_b   1.000
_cell.length_c   1.000
_cell.angle_alpha   90.00
_cell.angle_beta   90.00
_cell.angle_gamma   90.00
#
_symmetry.space_group_name_H-M   'P 1'
#
loop_
_entity.id
_entity.type
_entity.pdbx_description
1 polymer ?
#
loop_
_entity_poly.entity_id
_entity_poly.type
_entity_poly.pdbx_seq_one_letter_code
_entity_poly.pdbx_strand_id
1 'polypeptide(L)'
;HCHIGYSATGSVSESEMVEQARATLASGVTLVRDCGVPLDNSPAARATGLHLIRCGRHVARPKRYMRDLPLDVEDQSELPDVLASMASTSDGWVKIVGDWIDRSAGTDSDLMPLWDPAVLSDAVCAVHEAGARIAVHAFSHRVIDSLIEAGVDDIEHGSGIDADQASEIATRGIAVTPTLRQVELFQDFAAQAGEKYPVYAATMRGMYETRREHFEMLVDAGVLLLMGTDSGGYQDHGTIAGELALWLQWGAPAQFTIDAATWVSQRYLGYPGLVEGGPADFLFLNEDPRIDPLALSRPSRVTLGGSTAWERTSA
;
A
#
# COMPACT_ATOMS: atom_id res chain seq x y z
N HIS A 1 -2.85 -2.35 0.11
CA HIS A 1 -1.41 -2.37 0.45
C HIS A 1 -1.17 -3.21 1.71
N CYS A 2 -0.46 -4.32 1.57
CA CYS A 2 0.09 -5.14 2.66
C CYS A 2 1.21 -6.06 2.12
N HIS A 3 1.81 -6.86 3.01
CA HIS A 3 2.91 -7.78 2.72
C HIS A 3 2.64 -9.14 3.39
N ILE A 4 1.72 -9.96 2.83
CA ILE A 4 1.41 -11.30 3.34
C ILE A 4 2.58 -12.24 3.11
N GLY A 5 3.12 -12.79 4.19
CA GLY A 5 4.34 -13.60 4.17
C GLY A 5 5.56 -12.89 4.76
N TYR A 6 5.37 -11.67 5.30
CA TYR A 6 6.41 -10.88 5.95
C TYR A 6 5.98 -10.36 7.31
N SER A 7 6.96 -10.07 8.18
CA SER A 7 6.78 -9.51 9.51
C SER A 7 7.96 -8.61 9.89
N ALA A 8 7.90 -7.95 11.04
CA ALA A 8 9.01 -7.14 11.55
C ALA A 8 10.33 -7.92 11.72
N THR A 9 10.29 -9.25 11.77
CA THR A 9 11.45 -10.13 11.89
C THR A 9 11.91 -10.74 10.56
N GLY A 10 11.24 -10.40 9.44
CA GLY A 10 11.54 -10.90 8.11
C GLY A 10 10.46 -11.83 7.56
N SER A 11 10.82 -12.67 6.58
CA SER A 11 9.93 -13.67 6.00
C SER A 11 9.40 -14.64 7.03
N VAL A 12 8.13 -15.00 6.93
CA VAL A 12 7.47 -15.93 7.85
C VAL A 12 7.33 -17.33 7.24
N SER A 13 6.96 -18.32 8.07
CA SER A 13 6.62 -19.66 7.60
C SER A 13 5.30 -19.68 6.81
N GLU A 14 5.07 -20.73 6.01
CA GLU A 14 3.81 -20.90 5.27
C GLU A 14 2.60 -20.94 6.21
N SER A 15 2.72 -21.57 7.39
CA SER A 15 1.64 -21.59 8.38
C SER A 15 1.31 -20.21 8.92
N GLU A 16 2.31 -19.39 9.25
CA GLU A 16 2.12 -18.01 9.70
C GLU A 16 1.54 -17.13 8.58
N MET A 17 1.99 -17.32 7.34
CA MET A 17 1.44 -16.64 6.17
C MET A 17 -0.07 -16.92 6.01
N VAL A 18 -0.50 -18.17 6.19
CA VAL A 18 -1.92 -18.55 6.17
C VAL A 18 -2.69 -17.90 7.32
N GLU A 19 -2.10 -17.82 8.53
CA GLU A 19 -2.72 -17.12 9.66
C GLU A 19 -2.83 -15.59 9.40
N GLN A 20 -1.85 -14.97 8.76
CA GLN A 20 -1.93 -13.57 8.33
C GLN A 20 -3.10 -13.34 7.36
N ALA A 21 -3.29 -14.23 6.37
CA ALA A 21 -4.42 -14.17 5.46
C ALA A 21 -5.76 -14.41 6.18
N ARG A 22 -5.83 -15.31 7.15
CA ARG A 22 -7.02 -15.52 7.99
C ARG A 22 -7.36 -14.30 8.83
N ALA A 23 -6.36 -13.66 9.45
CA ALA A 23 -6.54 -12.42 10.20
C ALA A 23 -7.08 -11.29 9.30
N THR A 24 -6.57 -11.21 8.07
CA THR A 24 -7.03 -10.27 7.04
C THR A 24 -8.50 -10.52 6.69
N LEU A 25 -8.90 -11.76 6.40
CA LEU A 25 -10.30 -12.12 6.16
C LEU A 25 -11.20 -11.84 7.38
N ALA A 26 -10.76 -12.19 8.57
CA ALA A 26 -11.51 -11.97 9.81
C ALA A 26 -11.81 -10.49 10.07
N SER A 27 -10.99 -9.59 9.53
CA SER A 27 -11.19 -8.14 9.57
C SER A 27 -12.06 -7.59 8.43
N GLY A 28 -12.67 -8.45 7.61
CA GLY A 28 -13.56 -8.04 6.52
C GLY A 28 -12.88 -7.74 5.18
N VAL A 29 -11.58 -7.92 5.07
CA VAL A 29 -10.84 -7.69 3.83
C VAL A 29 -10.89 -8.94 2.96
N THR A 30 -11.46 -8.85 1.76
CA THR A 30 -11.67 -9.97 0.82
C THR A 30 -10.72 -9.95 -0.37
N LEU A 31 -10.18 -8.77 -0.70
CA LEU A 31 -9.26 -8.54 -1.80
C LEU A 31 -8.08 -7.71 -1.31
N VAL A 32 -6.88 -8.15 -1.65
CA VAL A 32 -5.63 -7.47 -1.31
C VAL A 32 -4.74 -7.38 -2.55
N ARG A 33 -4.15 -6.20 -2.78
CA ARG A 33 -2.93 -6.09 -3.57
C ARG A 33 -1.76 -6.19 -2.59
N ASP A 34 -1.01 -7.27 -2.70
CA ASP A 34 0.23 -7.49 -1.96
C ASP A 34 1.38 -6.75 -2.63
N CYS A 35 2.01 -5.85 -1.90
CA CYS A 35 3.05 -4.96 -2.42
C CYS A 35 4.44 -5.62 -2.54
N GLY A 36 4.47 -6.94 -2.42
CA GLY A 36 5.65 -7.74 -2.69
C GLY A 36 6.36 -8.23 -1.43
N VAL A 37 6.76 -9.48 -1.49
CA VAL A 37 7.51 -10.17 -0.44
C VAL A 37 8.58 -11.06 -1.10
N PRO A 38 9.64 -11.48 -0.37
CA PRO A 38 10.73 -12.24 -0.96
C PRO A 38 10.43 -13.75 -1.14
N LEU A 39 9.16 -14.16 -1.03
CA LEU A 39 8.73 -15.56 -1.15
C LEU A 39 7.42 -15.65 -1.94
N ASP A 40 7.04 -16.86 -2.38
CA ASP A 40 5.72 -17.11 -2.97
C ASP A 40 4.66 -17.15 -1.88
N ASN A 41 3.75 -16.17 -1.89
CA ASN A 41 2.64 -16.09 -0.95
C ASN A 41 1.31 -16.62 -1.50
N SER A 42 1.32 -17.26 -2.67
CA SER A 42 0.13 -17.91 -3.21
C SER A 42 -0.47 -19.02 -2.31
N PRO A 43 0.30 -19.74 -1.45
CA PRO A 43 -0.29 -20.66 -0.48
C PRO A 43 -1.31 -20.02 0.45
N ALA A 44 -1.13 -18.75 0.84
CA ALA A 44 -2.10 -18.02 1.66
C ALA A 44 -3.46 -17.91 0.98
N ALA A 45 -3.48 -17.48 -0.30
CA ALA A 45 -4.70 -17.39 -1.09
C ALA A 45 -5.36 -18.76 -1.28
N ARG A 46 -4.59 -19.79 -1.64
CA ARG A 46 -5.12 -21.16 -1.82
C ARG A 46 -5.74 -21.73 -0.55
N ALA A 47 -5.15 -21.48 0.60
CA ALA A 47 -5.62 -22.02 1.87
C ALA A 47 -6.84 -21.31 2.45
N THR A 48 -7.05 -20.04 2.10
CA THR A 48 -8.06 -19.18 2.72
C THR A 48 -9.14 -18.70 1.77
N GLY A 49 -8.88 -18.72 0.45
CA GLY A 49 -9.75 -18.13 -0.56
C GLY A 49 -9.59 -16.61 -0.68
N LEU A 50 -8.75 -15.94 0.15
CA LEU A 50 -8.48 -14.52 0.04
C LEU A 50 -8.02 -14.19 -1.40
N HIS A 51 -8.66 -13.21 -2.03
CA HIS A 51 -8.20 -12.74 -3.33
C HIS A 51 -6.93 -11.93 -3.17
N LEU A 52 -5.86 -12.41 -3.78
CA LEU A 52 -4.52 -11.86 -3.64
C LEU A 52 -3.98 -11.49 -5.02
N ILE A 53 -3.76 -10.20 -5.25
CA ILE A 53 -3.05 -9.66 -6.42
C ILE A 53 -1.61 -9.42 -5.98
N ARG A 54 -0.68 -10.20 -6.54
CA ARG A 54 0.72 -10.21 -6.10
C ARG A 54 1.59 -9.34 -7.01
N CYS A 55 2.31 -8.40 -6.43
CA CYS A 55 3.33 -7.63 -7.13
C CYS A 55 4.66 -8.42 -7.31
N GLY A 56 4.74 -9.64 -6.79
CA GLY A 56 5.99 -10.38 -6.72
C GLY A 56 6.90 -9.87 -5.60
N ARG A 57 8.17 -9.62 -5.89
CA ARG A 57 9.11 -9.00 -4.95
C ARG A 57 9.33 -7.54 -5.33
N HIS A 58 9.13 -6.59 -4.43
CA HIS A 58 9.36 -5.20 -4.78
C HIS A 58 10.87 -4.88 -4.97
N VAL A 59 11.17 -3.82 -5.71
CA VAL A 59 12.52 -3.50 -6.17
C VAL A 59 13.02 -2.23 -5.49
N ALA A 60 14.28 -2.24 -5.06
CA ALA A 60 14.97 -1.07 -4.50
C ALA A 60 16.43 -1.02 -4.92
N ARG A 61 17.12 0.07 -4.57
CA ARG A 61 18.58 0.16 -4.63
C ARG A 61 19.19 -0.57 -3.42
N PRO A 62 20.39 -1.15 -3.53
CA PRO A 62 21.06 -1.81 -2.44
C PRO A 62 21.19 -0.92 -1.19
N LYS A 63 20.81 -1.46 -0.03
CA LYS A 63 20.84 -0.75 1.27
C LYS A 63 19.93 0.48 1.35
N ARG A 64 19.02 0.64 0.40
CA ARG A 64 18.08 1.76 0.32
C ARG A 64 16.64 1.28 0.52
N TYR A 65 16.43 0.32 1.39
CA TYR A 65 15.15 -0.12 1.97
C TYR A 65 15.39 -1.06 3.16
N MET A 66 14.32 -1.77 3.59
CA MET A 66 14.40 -2.79 4.62
C MET A 66 15.27 -3.96 4.14
N ARG A 67 16.09 -4.51 5.05
CA ARG A 67 17.02 -5.59 4.69
C ARG A 67 16.26 -6.84 4.24
N ASP A 68 16.77 -7.50 3.21
CA ASP A 68 16.33 -8.79 2.67
C ASP A 68 14.87 -8.80 2.11
N LEU A 69 14.17 -7.68 2.17
CA LEU A 69 12.81 -7.56 1.65
C LEU A 69 12.80 -7.30 0.13
N PRO A 70 13.45 -6.25 -0.42
CA PRO A 70 13.42 -5.98 -1.86
C PRO A 70 14.37 -6.87 -2.66
N LEU A 71 14.15 -6.90 -3.97
CA LEU A 71 15.17 -7.24 -4.96
C LEU A 71 16.05 -6.01 -5.16
N ASP A 72 17.35 -6.17 -4.91
CA ASP A 72 18.30 -5.08 -5.09
C ASP A 72 18.73 -4.97 -6.56
N VAL A 73 18.62 -3.76 -7.14
CA VAL A 73 19.13 -3.41 -8.47
C VAL A 73 20.29 -2.43 -8.31
N GLU A 74 21.53 -2.92 -8.56
CA GLU A 74 22.74 -2.13 -8.37
C GLU A 74 22.94 -1.11 -9.50
N ASP A 75 22.78 -1.52 -10.74
CA ASP A 75 22.82 -0.62 -11.89
C ASP A 75 21.39 -0.18 -12.23
N GLN A 76 21.09 1.10 -12.00
CA GLN A 76 19.75 1.61 -12.27
C GLN A 76 19.34 1.50 -13.75
N SER A 77 20.28 1.42 -14.69
CA SER A 77 19.96 1.23 -16.11
C SER A 77 19.32 -0.12 -16.41
N GLU A 78 19.42 -1.10 -15.49
CA GLU A 78 18.76 -2.41 -15.61
C GLU A 78 17.28 -2.37 -15.12
N LEU A 79 16.84 -1.29 -14.47
CA LEU A 79 15.51 -1.21 -13.87
C LEU A 79 14.38 -1.50 -14.87
N PRO A 80 14.37 -0.93 -16.11
CA PRO A 80 13.32 -1.22 -17.07
C PRO A 80 13.19 -2.72 -17.41
N ASP A 81 14.29 -3.38 -17.67
CA ASP A 81 14.33 -4.81 -18.01
C ASP A 81 13.91 -5.69 -16.82
N VAL A 82 14.37 -5.35 -15.63
CA VAL A 82 14.01 -6.06 -14.39
C VAL A 82 12.49 -5.96 -14.17
N LEU A 83 11.90 -4.75 -14.28
CA LEU A 83 10.47 -4.57 -14.04
C LEU A 83 9.61 -5.20 -15.14
N ALA A 84 10.02 -5.14 -16.41
CA ALA A 84 9.33 -5.84 -17.51
C ALA A 84 9.32 -7.37 -17.29
N SER A 85 10.45 -7.92 -16.84
CA SER A 85 10.54 -9.34 -16.47
C SER A 85 9.60 -9.69 -15.32
N MET A 86 9.55 -8.86 -14.28
CA MET A 86 8.67 -9.06 -13.13
C MET A 86 7.18 -8.93 -13.51
N ALA A 87 6.85 -7.97 -14.37
CA ALA A 87 5.49 -7.78 -14.89
C ALA A 87 4.95 -9.08 -15.54
N SER A 88 5.81 -9.81 -16.26
CA SER A 88 5.43 -11.07 -16.92
C SER A 88 5.11 -12.22 -15.97
N THR A 89 5.50 -12.13 -14.70
CA THR A 89 5.34 -13.18 -13.67
C THR A 89 4.47 -12.76 -12.48
N SER A 90 4.08 -11.50 -12.43
CA SER A 90 3.18 -10.95 -11.41
C SER A 90 1.70 -11.12 -11.79
N ASP A 91 0.81 -10.73 -10.90
CA ASP A 91 -0.63 -10.71 -11.15
C ASP A 91 -1.07 -9.35 -11.76
N GLY A 92 -0.27 -8.82 -12.69
CA GLY A 92 -0.53 -7.56 -13.42
C GLY A 92 -0.11 -6.30 -12.67
N TRP A 93 0.69 -6.43 -11.63
CA TRP A 93 1.26 -5.32 -10.88
C TRP A 93 2.73 -5.55 -10.54
N VAL A 94 3.52 -4.49 -10.55
CA VAL A 94 4.87 -4.47 -9.98
C VAL A 94 4.97 -3.39 -8.91
N LYS A 95 5.96 -3.53 -8.02
CA LYS A 95 6.20 -2.58 -6.91
C LYS A 95 7.65 -2.17 -6.89
N ILE A 96 7.91 -0.87 -6.76
CA ILE A 96 9.25 -0.34 -6.50
C ILE A 96 9.27 0.59 -5.30
N VAL A 97 10.45 0.83 -4.76
CA VAL A 97 10.72 1.88 -3.78
C VAL A 97 11.18 3.11 -4.52
N GLY A 98 10.43 4.22 -4.41
CA GLY A 98 10.73 5.49 -5.09
C GLY A 98 11.75 6.32 -4.33
N ASP A 99 11.68 6.32 -3.01
CA ASP A 99 12.60 7.05 -2.14
C ASP A 99 12.92 6.31 -0.85
N TRP A 100 14.03 6.64 -0.23
CA TRP A 100 14.43 6.15 1.09
C TRP A 100 15.51 7.06 1.70
N ILE A 101 15.76 6.91 3.00
CA ILE A 101 16.85 7.63 3.65
C ILE A 101 18.20 7.32 2.97
N ASP A 102 18.91 8.35 2.55
CA ASP A 102 20.31 8.25 2.13
C ASP A 102 21.25 8.49 3.31
N ARG A 103 21.82 7.41 3.82
CA ARG A 103 22.68 7.46 5.00
C ARG A 103 24.11 7.88 4.69
N SER A 104 24.46 8.15 3.44
CA SER A 104 25.81 8.51 3.02
C SER A 104 26.20 9.95 3.41
N ALA A 105 25.20 10.82 3.58
CA ALA A 105 25.39 12.23 3.94
C ALA A 105 25.61 12.48 5.45
N GLY A 106 25.73 11.43 6.27
CA GLY A 106 25.95 11.59 7.72
C GLY A 106 24.79 12.32 8.40
N THR A 107 25.08 13.44 9.08
CA THR A 107 24.05 14.26 9.76
C THR A 107 23.07 14.92 8.78
N ASP A 108 23.46 15.14 7.54
CA ASP A 108 22.63 15.75 6.50
C ASP A 108 21.77 14.70 5.74
N SER A 109 21.82 13.44 6.18
CA SER A 109 21.01 12.35 5.61
C SER A 109 19.52 12.66 5.69
N ASP A 110 18.82 12.47 4.58
CA ASP A 110 17.38 12.66 4.45
C ASP A 110 16.80 11.64 3.46
N LEU A 111 15.48 11.68 3.27
CA LEU A 111 14.79 10.97 2.19
C LEU A 111 15.25 11.50 0.83
N MET A 112 15.70 10.60 -0.03
CA MET A 112 16.20 10.93 -1.37
C MET A 112 15.62 9.95 -2.40
N PRO A 113 15.27 10.42 -3.61
CA PRO A 113 14.89 9.54 -4.71
C PRO A 113 15.93 8.44 -4.96
N LEU A 114 15.46 7.26 -5.34
CA LEU A 114 16.33 6.11 -5.62
C LEU A 114 16.74 6.03 -7.09
N TRP A 115 15.95 6.60 -7.98
CA TRP A 115 16.08 6.43 -9.42
C TRP A 115 16.17 7.79 -10.11
N ASP A 116 16.98 7.87 -11.15
CA ASP A 116 16.99 9.05 -12.03
C ASP A 116 15.62 9.15 -12.74
N PRO A 117 15.07 10.36 -12.94
CA PRO A 117 13.75 10.55 -13.55
C PRO A 117 13.60 9.89 -14.93
N ALA A 118 14.65 9.93 -15.77
CA ALA A 118 14.64 9.29 -17.09
C ALA A 118 14.55 7.76 -16.98
N VAL A 119 15.34 7.16 -16.09
CA VAL A 119 15.31 5.71 -15.84
C VAL A 119 13.94 5.28 -15.28
N LEU A 120 13.37 6.08 -14.39
CA LEU A 120 12.04 5.82 -13.84
C LEU A 120 10.97 5.85 -14.95
N SER A 121 11.00 6.86 -15.83
CA SER A 121 10.07 6.94 -16.97
C SER A 121 10.21 5.74 -17.92
N ASP A 122 11.44 5.34 -18.26
CA ASP A 122 11.69 4.17 -19.09
C ASP A 122 11.17 2.89 -18.43
N ALA A 123 11.36 2.77 -17.13
CA ALA A 123 10.90 1.62 -16.35
C ALA A 123 9.37 1.52 -16.27
N VAL A 124 8.68 2.65 -16.06
CA VAL A 124 7.21 2.71 -16.08
C VAL A 124 6.68 2.35 -17.48
N CYS A 125 7.28 2.89 -18.54
CA CYS A 125 6.94 2.55 -19.92
C CYS A 125 7.07 1.03 -20.16
N ALA A 126 8.19 0.43 -19.76
CA ALA A 126 8.43 -1.00 -19.93
C ALA A 126 7.42 -1.88 -19.18
N VAL A 127 6.97 -1.47 -17.99
CA VAL A 127 5.90 -2.14 -17.25
C VAL A 127 4.57 -2.06 -17.98
N HIS A 128 4.20 -0.87 -18.47
CA HIS A 128 2.96 -0.68 -19.22
C HIS A 128 2.96 -1.43 -20.55
N GLU A 129 4.09 -1.47 -21.27
CA GLU A 129 4.26 -2.27 -22.50
C GLU A 129 4.12 -3.78 -22.23
N ALA A 130 4.53 -4.25 -21.04
CA ALA A 130 4.32 -5.62 -20.59
C ALA A 130 2.86 -5.90 -20.12
N GLY A 131 1.97 -4.91 -20.16
CA GLY A 131 0.56 -5.03 -19.81
C GLY A 131 0.28 -5.03 -18.30
N ALA A 132 1.24 -4.60 -17.48
CA ALA A 132 1.10 -4.48 -16.04
C ALA A 132 1.00 -3.03 -15.59
N ARG A 133 0.69 -2.81 -14.31
CA ARG A 133 0.66 -1.52 -13.61
C ARG A 133 1.76 -1.45 -12.56
N ILE A 134 2.11 -0.24 -12.13
CA ILE A 134 3.20 -0.01 -11.18
C ILE A 134 2.73 0.78 -9.96
N ALA A 135 3.06 0.27 -8.77
CA ALA A 135 2.89 0.96 -7.50
C ALA A 135 4.26 1.37 -6.95
N VAL A 136 4.36 2.59 -6.40
CA VAL A 136 5.63 3.15 -5.96
C VAL A 136 5.54 3.66 -4.53
N HIS A 137 6.40 3.13 -3.63
CA HIS A 137 6.60 3.68 -2.30
C HIS A 137 7.18 5.08 -2.37
N ALA A 138 6.58 6.05 -1.72
CA ALA A 138 7.07 7.43 -1.67
C ALA A 138 6.66 8.14 -0.37
N PHE A 139 7.65 8.58 0.40
CA PHE A 139 7.44 9.44 1.57
C PHE A 139 7.77 10.91 1.27
N SER A 140 8.82 11.16 0.49
CA SER A 140 9.39 12.48 0.29
C SER A 140 8.66 13.26 -0.80
N HIS A 141 8.48 14.56 -0.56
CA HIS A 141 8.06 15.51 -1.61
C HIS A 141 8.96 15.45 -2.86
N ARG A 142 10.26 15.20 -2.68
CA ARG A 142 11.27 15.28 -3.75
C ARG A 142 11.09 14.27 -4.89
N VAL A 143 10.42 13.14 -4.63
CA VAL A 143 10.23 12.10 -5.65
C VAL A 143 8.92 12.27 -6.43
N ILE A 144 7.93 12.99 -5.88
CA ILE A 144 6.56 13.02 -6.38
C ILE A 144 6.46 13.51 -7.82
N ASP A 145 7.14 14.62 -8.16
CA ASP A 145 7.10 15.15 -9.54
C ASP A 145 7.58 14.11 -10.56
N SER A 146 8.66 13.39 -10.25
CA SER A 146 9.18 12.33 -11.12
C SER A 146 8.20 11.16 -11.26
N LEU A 147 7.43 10.82 -10.21
CA LEU A 147 6.39 9.79 -10.28
C LEU A 147 5.21 10.25 -11.16
N ILE A 148 4.79 11.50 -11.01
CA ILE A 148 3.72 12.10 -11.82
C ILE A 148 4.13 12.14 -13.30
N GLU A 149 5.35 12.61 -13.60
CA GLU A 149 5.87 12.70 -14.96
C GLU A 149 6.03 11.33 -15.62
N ALA A 150 6.53 10.34 -14.88
CA ALA A 150 6.66 8.96 -15.35
C ALA A 150 5.30 8.29 -15.58
N GLY A 151 4.21 8.78 -14.96
CA GLY A 151 2.87 8.23 -15.13
C GLY A 151 2.67 6.92 -14.37
N VAL A 152 3.14 6.85 -13.13
CA VAL A 152 2.89 5.69 -12.26
C VAL A 152 1.39 5.51 -11.99
N ASP A 153 0.97 4.28 -11.68
CA ASP A 153 -0.46 4.01 -11.47
C ASP A 153 -0.89 4.28 -10.03
N ASP A 154 -0.04 3.99 -9.05
CA ASP A 154 -0.35 4.19 -7.63
C ASP A 154 0.87 4.67 -6.84
N ILE A 155 0.68 5.72 -6.05
CA ILE A 155 1.67 6.22 -5.09
C ILE A 155 1.29 5.69 -3.71
N GLU A 156 2.15 4.85 -3.17
CA GLU A 156 1.96 4.30 -1.83
C GLU A 156 2.45 5.29 -0.77
N HIS A 157 1.66 5.50 0.25
CA HIS A 157 1.84 6.50 1.32
C HIS A 157 1.64 7.93 0.81
N GLY A 158 2.50 8.41 -0.09
CA GLY A 158 2.39 9.75 -0.67
C GLY A 158 2.50 10.88 0.36
N SER A 159 3.17 10.65 1.49
CA SER A 159 3.16 11.55 2.67
C SER A 159 3.77 12.93 2.41
N GLY A 160 4.53 13.08 1.33
CA GLY A 160 5.16 14.33 0.91
C GLY A 160 4.46 15.05 -0.24
N ILE A 161 3.30 14.59 -0.69
CA ILE A 161 2.51 15.24 -1.74
C ILE A 161 2.06 16.62 -1.25
N ASP A 162 2.30 17.67 -2.02
CA ASP A 162 1.74 19.01 -1.77
C ASP A 162 0.44 19.25 -2.55
N ALA A 163 -0.16 20.43 -2.37
CA ALA A 163 -1.46 20.76 -2.96
C ALA A 163 -1.42 20.85 -4.50
N ASP A 164 -0.33 21.35 -5.07
CA ASP A 164 -0.17 21.44 -6.54
C ASP A 164 0.00 20.03 -7.13
N GLN A 165 0.83 19.20 -6.51
CA GLN A 165 1.03 17.80 -6.86
C GLN A 165 -0.27 16.98 -6.70
N ALA A 166 -1.03 17.20 -5.62
CA ALA A 166 -2.31 16.54 -5.41
C ALA A 166 -3.32 16.86 -6.52
N SER A 167 -3.37 18.11 -6.97
CA SER A 167 -4.22 18.54 -8.09
C SER A 167 -3.81 17.86 -9.41
N GLU A 168 -2.53 17.74 -9.68
CA GLU A 168 -2.01 17.06 -10.87
C GLU A 168 -2.25 15.54 -10.81
N ILE A 169 -2.02 14.91 -9.66
CA ILE A 169 -2.32 13.50 -9.39
C ILE A 169 -3.80 13.20 -9.66
N ALA A 170 -4.70 14.04 -9.13
CA ALA A 170 -6.13 13.90 -9.36
C ALA A 170 -6.50 14.06 -10.85
N THR A 171 -5.91 15.04 -11.53
CA THR A 171 -6.14 15.30 -12.96
C THR A 171 -5.70 14.12 -13.83
N ARG A 172 -4.57 13.50 -13.52
CA ARG A 172 -4.03 12.34 -14.24
C ARG A 172 -4.67 11.02 -13.86
N GLY A 173 -5.47 10.99 -12.78
CA GLY A 173 -6.11 9.77 -12.29
C GLY A 173 -5.13 8.78 -11.67
N ILE A 174 -3.98 9.24 -11.18
CA ILE A 174 -3.04 8.45 -10.40
C ILE A 174 -3.68 8.17 -9.04
N ALA A 175 -3.65 6.92 -8.58
CA ALA A 175 -4.17 6.60 -7.27
C ALA A 175 -3.14 6.90 -6.17
N VAL A 176 -3.63 7.10 -4.94
CA VAL A 176 -2.79 7.16 -3.74
C VAL A 176 -3.35 6.20 -2.69
N THR A 177 -2.48 5.35 -2.13
CA THR A 177 -2.81 4.48 -1.01
C THR A 177 -2.16 5.05 0.27
N PRO A 178 -2.82 5.91 1.05
CA PRO A 178 -2.18 6.77 2.05
C PRO A 178 -1.64 6.03 3.27
N THR A 179 -2.16 4.84 3.59
CA THR A 179 -1.69 4.02 4.73
C THR A 179 -1.47 4.83 6.00
N LEU A 180 -2.50 5.51 6.49
CA LEU A 180 -2.39 6.48 7.58
C LEU A 180 -1.80 5.86 8.85
N ARG A 181 -2.04 4.57 9.08
CA ARG A 181 -1.42 3.82 10.19
C ARG A 181 0.10 3.79 10.09
N GLN A 182 0.66 3.75 8.87
CA GLN A 182 2.11 3.82 8.67
C GLN A 182 2.64 5.22 9.00
N VAL A 183 1.89 6.26 8.64
CA VAL A 183 2.24 7.65 8.97
C VAL A 183 2.26 7.90 10.48
N GLU A 184 1.39 7.23 11.25
CA GLU A 184 1.43 7.30 12.73
C GLU A 184 2.77 6.82 13.32
N LEU A 185 3.53 5.97 12.62
CA LEU A 185 4.86 5.50 13.06
C LEU A 185 5.99 6.50 12.77
N PHE A 186 5.75 7.58 12.04
CA PHE A 186 6.79 8.53 11.66
C PHE A 186 7.43 9.23 12.85
N GLN A 187 6.69 9.41 13.93
CA GLN A 187 7.25 9.91 15.19
C GLN A 187 8.28 8.95 15.79
N ASP A 188 8.01 7.64 15.72
CA ASP A 188 8.94 6.60 16.18
C ASP A 188 10.17 6.53 15.27
N PHE A 189 10.00 6.64 13.96
CA PHE A 189 11.12 6.71 13.02
C PHE A 189 12.00 7.93 13.25
N ALA A 190 11.39 9.09 13.51
CA ALA A 190 12.12 10.30 13.90
C ALA A 190 12.90 10.13 15.22
N ALA A 191 12.29 9.49 16.21
CA ALA A 191 12.94 9.20 17.49
C ALA A 191 14.12 8.21 17.35
N GLN A 192 13.96 7.16 16.56
CA GLN A 192 15.00 6.17 16.26
C GLN A 192 16.19 6.77 15.49
N ALA A 193 15.92 7.72 14.57
CA ALA A 193 16.95 8.43 13.83
C ALA A 193 17.80 9.31 14.75
N GLY A 194 17.15 9.98 15.71
CA GLY A 194 17.76 10.75 16.77
C GLY A 194 18.80 11.76 16.28
N GLU A 195 19.90 11.86 17.03
CA GLU A 195 21.02 12.77 16.71
C GLU A 195 21.87 12.26 15.52
N LYS A 196 21.74 10.98 15.14
CA LYS A 196 22.53 10.40 14.05
C LYS A 196 22.11 10.95 12.68
N TYR A 197 20.82 11.18 12.49
CA TYR A 197 20.24 11.66 11.24
C TYR A 197 19.21 12.78 11.53
N PRO A 198 19.67 13.94 12.02
CA PRO A 198 18.75 14.99 12.53
C PRO A 198 17.88 15.59 11.43
N VAL A 199 18.36 15.70 10.20
CA VAL A 199 17.58 16.21 9.06
C VAL A 199 16.44 15.25 8.74
N TYR A 200 16.73 13.96 8.57
CA TYR A 200 15.72 12.94 8.37
C TYR A 200 14.71 12.90 9.53
N ALA A 201 15.18 12.98 10.78
CA ALA A 201 14.30 13.02 11.94
C ALA A 201 13.35 14.23 11.91
N ALA A 202 13.84 15.39 11.46
CA ALA A 202 13.02 16.60 11.30
C ALA A 202 11.98 16.42 10.17
N THR A 203 12.38 15.83 9.03
CA THR A 203 11.48 15.52 7.90
C THR A 203 10.34 14.59 8.33
N MET A 204 10.67 13.47 8.99
CA MET A 204 9.66 12.52 9.48
C MET A 204 8.72 13.14 10.51
N ARG A 205 9.25 13.96 11.42
CA ARG A 205 8.45 14.68 12.41
C ARG A 205 7.53 15.70 11.76
N GLY A 206 8.01 16.46 10.77
CA GLY A 206 7.21 17.43 10.03
C GLY A 206 6.01 16.76 9.33
N MET A 207 6.24 15.65 8.63
CA MET A 207 5.14 14.88 8.01
C MET A 207 4.17 14.32 9.05
N TYR A 208 4.66 13.85 10.20
CA TYR A 208 3.81 13.40 11.29
C TYR A 208 2.95 14.54 11.86
N GLU A 209 3.52 15.72 12.08
CA GLU A 209 2.82 16.87 12.66
C GLU A 209 1.70 17.38 11.74
N THR A 210 1.90 17.35 10.42
CA THR A 210 0.92 17.84 9.42
C THR A 210 0.06 16.75 8.80
N ARG A 211 0.14 15.50 9.26
CA ARG A 211 -0.47 14.32 8.63
C ARG A 211 -1.99 14.41 8.43
N ARG A 212 -2.67 15.06 9.36
CA ARG A 212 -4.13 15.25 9.28
C ARG A 212 -4.50 16.22 8.18
N GLU A 213 -3.89 17.40 8.20
CA GLU A 213 -4.09 18.45 7.21
C GLU A 213 -3.70 17.97 5.81
N HIS A 214 -2.63 17.17 5.73
CA HIS A 214 -2.20 16.53 4.50
C HIS A 214 -3.26 15.56 3.95
N PHE A 215 -3.83 14.71 4.81
CA PHE A 215 -4.88 13.78 4.36
C PHE A 215 -6.15 14.52 3.94
N GLU A 216 -6.59 15.53 4.71
CA GLU A 216 -7.71 16.41 4.35
C GLU A 216 -7.46 17.07 2.99
N MET A 217 -6.24 17.56 2.72
CA MET A 217 -5.85 18.15 1.43
C MET A 217 -5.96 17.14 0.28
N LEU A 218 -5.54 15.89 0.45
CA LEU A 218 -5.70 14.85 -0.59
C LEU A 218 -7.17 14.57 -0.90
N VAL A 219 -8.03 14.52 0.12
CA VAL A 219 -9.48 14.33 -0.04
C VAL A 219 -10.09 15.52 -0.79
N ASP A 220 -9.77 16.75 -0.38
CA ASP A 220 -10.30 17.98 -0.97
C ASP A 220 -9.84 18.18 -2.43
N ALA A 221 -8.63 17.76 -2.76
CA ALA A 221 -8.11 17.78 -4.13
C ALA A 221 -8.78 16.74 -5.05
N GLY A 222 -9.58 15.82 -4.49
CA GLY A 222 -10.25 14.78 -5.27
C GLY A 222 -9.32 13.68 -5.76
N VAL A 223 -8.21 13.44 -5.07
CA VAL A 223 -7.30 12.34 -5.37
C VAL A 223 -8.04 11.00 -5.23
N LEU A 224 -7.80 10.08 -6.15
CA LEU A 224 -8.32 8.71 -6.06
C LEU A 224 -7.61 7.98 -4.91
N LEU A 225 -8.23 7.93 -3.75
CA LEU A 225 -7.67 7.29 -2.56
C LEU A 225 -8.10 5.83 -2.45
N LEU A 226 -7.14 4.95 -2.20
CA LEU A 226 -7.34 3.52 -1.98
C LEU A 226 -7.06 3.14 -0.52
N MET A 227 -7.85 2.21 0.03
CA MET A 227 -7.66 1.75 1.41
C MET A 227 -6.50 0.76 1.50
N GLY A 228 -5.54 0.99 2.40
CA GLY A 228 -4.39 0.12 2.64
C GLY A 228 -3.82 0.30 4.03
N THR A 229 -3.18 -0.75 4.59
CA THR A 229 -2.67 -0.77 5.98
C THR A 229 -1.16 -0.79 6.09
N ASP A 230 -0.45 -1.23 5.06
CA ASP A 230 0.98 -1.58 5.11
C ASP A 230 1.31 -2.65 6.18
N SER A 231 0.35 -3.57 6.41
CA SER A 231 0.55 -4.71 7.32
C SER A 231 1.61 -5.67 6.78
N GLY A 232 2.42 -6.24 7.68
CA GLY A 232 3.48 -7.21 7.38
C GLY A 232 4.88 -6.73 7.73
N GLY A 233 5.12 -5.43 7.93
CA GLY A 233 6.38 -4.88 8.42
C GLY A 233 6.28 -4.51 9.90
N TYR A 234 5.91 -3.26 10.15
CA TYR A 234 5.75 -2.72 11.50
C TYR A 234 4.35 -2.94 12.09
N GLN A 235 3.41 -3.45 11.32
CA GLN A 235 2.02 -3.63 11.71
C GLN A 235 1.55 -5.05 11.46
N ASP A 236 0.71 -5.56 12.37
CA ASP A 236 0.08 -6.86 12.24
C ASP A 236 -0.99 -6.86 11.13
N HIS A 237 -1.25 -8.04 10.56
CA HIS A 237 -2.36 -8.26 9.65
C HIS A 237 -3.72 -8.23 10.37
N GLY A 238 -4.79 -7.92 9.63
CA GLY A 238 -6.13 -7.81 10.19
C GLY A 238 -6.43 -6.48 10.89
N THR A 239 -5.64 -5.45 10.64
CA THR A 239 -5.72 -4.15 11.35
C THR A 239 -6.45 -3.05 10.57
N ILE A 240 -7.22 -3.39 9.54
CA ILE A 240 -7.98 -2.42 8.72
C ILE A 240 -8.90 -1.49 9.52
N ALA A 241 -9.40 -1.95 10.68
CA ALA A 241 -10.22 -1.14 11.57
C ALA A 241 -9.52 0.15 12.00
N GLY A 242 -8.21 0.08 12.25
CA GLY A 242 -7.41 1.25 12.62
C GLY A 242 -7.26 2.23 11.47
N GLU A 243 -7.10 1.74 10.24
CA GLU A 243 -7.03 2.59 9.04
C GLU A 243 -8.38 3.29 8.80
N LEU A 244 -9.50 2.54 8.81
CA LEU A 244 -10.84 3.11 8.71
C LEU A 244 -11.10 4.18 9.77
N ALA A 245 -10.69 3.92 11.02
CA ALA A 245 -10.87 4.87 12.12
C ALA A 245 -10.08 6.17 11.89
N LEU A 246 -8.84 6.09 11.39
CA LEU A 246 -8.04 7.27 11.08
C LEU A 246 -8.64 8.09 9.94
N TRP A 247 -9.14 7.46 8.88
CA TRP A 247 -9.81 8.18 7.79
C TRP A 247 -10.99 9.00 8.32
N LEU A 248 -11.85 8.40 9.14
CA LEU A 248 -13.00 9.09 9.75
C LEU A 248 -12.55 10.18 10.73
N GLN A 249 -11.55 9.89 11.57
CA GLN A 249 -11.03 10.83 12.56
C GLN A 249 -10.37 12.05 11.91
N TRP A 250 -9.75 11.86 10.73
CA TRP A 250 -9.08 12.92 9.99
C TRP A 250 -9.96 13.55 8.91
N GLY A 251 -11.27 13.43 9.04
CA GLY A 251 -12.24 14.24 8.33
C GLY A 251 -12.80 13.66 7.04
N ALA A 252 -12.39 12.46 6.60
CA ALA A 252 -13.02 11.84 5.44
C ALA A 252 -14.51 11.57 5.71
N PRO A 253 -15.41 11.91 4.77
CA PRO A 253 -16.82 11.59 4.91
C PRO A 253 -17.06 10.08 5.03
N ALA A 254 -18.03 9.67 5.86
CA ALA A 254 -18.31 8.24 6.08
C ALA A 254 -18.57 7.49 4.76
N GLN A 255 -19.37 8.05 3.86
CA GLN A 255 -19.65 7.43 2.56
C GLN A 255 -18.38 7.32 1.71
N PHE A 256 -17.53 8.34 1.66
CA PHE A 256 -16.25 8.31 0.95
C PHE A 256 -15.34 7.20 1.49
N THR A 257 -15.26 7.06 2.82
CA THR A 257 -14.46 6.00 3.47
C THR A 257 -14.99 4.61 3.11
N ILE A 258 -16.33 4.41 3.12
CA ILE A 258 -16.95 3.14 2.70
C ILE A 258 -16.62 2.86 1.23
N ASP A 259 -16.77 3.84 0.36
CA ASP A 259 -16.53 3.70 -1.08
C ASP A 259 -15.08 3.31 -1.36
N ALA A 260 -14.13 3.99 -0.74
CA ALA A 260 -12.71 3.68 -0.86
C ALA A 260 -12.35 2.30 -0.29
N ALA A 261 -12.98 1.88 0.81
CA ALA A 261 -12.75 0.57 1.43
C ALA A 261 -13.41 -0.59 0.66
N THR A 262 -14.28 -0.32 -0.30
CA THR A 262 -15.08 -1.33 -1.00
C THR A 262 -14.95 -1.21 -2.53
N TRP A 263 -15.99 -0.75 -3.21
CA TRP A 263 -16.08 -0.82 -4.68
C TRP A 263 -15.12 0.09 -5.45
N VAL A 264 -14.63 1.19 -4.86
CA VAL A 264 -13.64 2.06 -5.54
C VAL A 264 -12.33 1.30 -5.68
N SER A 265 -11.79 0.75 -4.58
CA SER A 265 -10.58 -0.06 -4.61
C SER A 265 -10.75 -1.35 -5.43
N GLN A 266 -11.89 -2.05 -5.31
CA GLN A 266 -12.16 -3.24 -6.12
C GLN A 266 -12.15 -2.93 -7.61
N ARG A 267 -12.85 -1.88 -8.03
CA ARG A 267 -12.91 -1.46 -9.44
C ARG A 267 -11.53 -1.06 -9.95
N TYR A 268 -10.78 -0.30 -9.16
CA TYR A 268 -9.43 0.11 -9.51
C TYR A 268 -8.49 -1.09 -9.71
N LEU A 269 -8.62 -2.11 -8.88
CA LEU A 269 -7.86 -3.35 -8.98
C LEU A 269 -8.39 -4.32 -10.06
N GLY A 270 -9.42 -3.94 -10.82
CA GLY A 270 -9.99 -4.77 -11.88
C GLY A 270 -10.95 -5.85 -11.39
N TYR A 271 -11.42 -5.76 -10.16
CA TYR A 271 -12.38 -6.70 -9.58
C TYR A 271 -13.82 -6.24 -9.84
N PRO A 272 -14.73 -7.12 -10.30
CA PRO A 272 -16.07 -6.70 -10.72
C PRO A 272 -16.97 -6.25 -9.56
N GLY A 273 -16.63 -6.60 -8.33
CA GLY A 273 -17.50 -6.38 -7.18
C GLY A 273 -18.77 -7.24 -7.21
N LEU A 274 -19.79 -6.82 -6.48
CA LEU A 274 -21.07 -7.55 -6.39
C LEU A 274 -21.96 -7.15 -7.58
N VAL A 275 -21.85 -7.92 -8.68
CA VAL A 275 -22.62 -7.75 -9.91
C VAL A 275 -23.22 -9.09 -10.36
N GLU A 276 -24.27 -9.08 -11.18
CA GLU A 276 -24.86 -10.28 -11.75
C GLU A 276 -23.81 -11.04 -12.61
N GLY A 277 -23.62 -12.33 -12.33
CA GLY A 277 -22.59 -13.16 -12.97
C GLY A 277 -21.19 -12.97 -12.45
N GLY A 278 -20.97 -12.05 -11.52
CA GLY A 278 -19.71 -11.85 -10.83
C GLY A 278 -19.47 -12.82 -9.67
N PRO A 279 -18.31 -12.76 -8.99
CA PRO A 279 -18.06 -13.54 -7.79
C PRO A 279 -19.03 -13.15 -6.68
N ALA A 280 -19.51 -14.17 -5.95
CA ALA A 280 -20.41 -13.97 -4.81
C ALA A 280 -19.58 -13.69 -3.54
N ASP A 281 -18.88 -12.54 -3.53
CA ASP A 281 -18.00 -12.10 -2.44
C ASP A 281 -18.69 -11.00 -1.66
N PHE A 282 -19.00 -11.25 -0.40
CA PHE A 282 -19.69 -10.27 0.44
C PHE A 282 -19.51 -10.52 1.93
N LEU A 283 -19.74 -9.48 2.71
CA LEU A 283 -19.72 -9.50 4.17
C LEU A 283 -21.14 -9.55 4.73
N PHE A 284 -21.34 -10.33 5.78
CA PHE A 284 -22.50 -10.22 6.64
C PHE A 284 -22.13 -9.31 7.82
N LEU A 285 -22.85 -8.20 7.94
CA LEU A 285 -22.63 -7.22 8.99
C LEU A 285 -23.83 -7.21 9.95
N ASN A 286 -23.60 -7.02 11.22
CA ASN A 286 -24.66 -6.88 12.22
C ASN A 286 -25.17 -5.43 12.32
N GLU A 287 -24.40 -4.47 11.81
CA GLU A 287 -24.68 -3.04 11.85
C GLU A 287 -24.61 -2.46 10.43
N ASP A 288 -25.39 -1.43 10.17
CA ASP A 288 -25.37 -0.73 8.88
C ASP A 288 -24.07 0.09 8.76
N PRO A 289 -23.19 -0.19 7.79
CA PRO A 289 -21.93 0.53 7.63
C PRO A 289 -22.13 2.02 7.27
N ARG A 290 -23.31 2.41 6.78
CA ARG A 290 -23.65 3.82 6.53
C ARG A 290 -23.85 4.61 7.84
N ILE A 291 -24.16 3.90 8.93
CA ILE A 291 -24.31 4.47 10.28
C ILE A 291 -22.97 4.36 11.04
N ASP A 292 -22.33 3.19 10.97
CA ASP A 292 -21.02 2.94 11.55
C ASP A 292 -20.08 2.29 10.50
N PRO A 293 -19.23 3.05 9.81
CA PRO A 293 -18.32 2.50 8.81
C PRO A 293 -17.35 1.45 9.37
N LEU A 294 -17.06 1.47 10.67
CA LEU A 294 -16.22 0.46 11.32
C LEU A 294 -16.87 -0.93 11.34
N ALA A 295 -18.20 -1.03 11.09
CA ALA A 295 -18.86 -2.31 10.92
C ALA A 295 -18.23 -3.16 9.81
N LEU A 296 -17.64 -2.54 8.76
CA LEU A 296 -16.92 -3.24 7.69
C LEU A 296 -15.78 -4.12 8.22
N SER A 297 -15.12 -3.70 9.30
CA SER A 297 -14.00 -4.44 9.92
C SER A 297 -14.44 -5.48 10.96
N ARG A 298 -15.75 -5.61 11.19
CA ARG A 298 -16.31 -6.52 12.21
C ARG A 298 -17.40 -7.43 11.64
N PRO A 299 -17.16 -8.10 10.49
CA PRO A 299 -18.19 -8.96 9.90
C PRO A 299 -18.57 -10.09 10.87
N SER A 300 -19.81 -10.56 10.79
CA SER A 300 -20.20 -11.83 11.42
C SER A 300 -19.81 -13.02 10.55
N ARG A 301 -19.76 -12.82 9.22
CA ARG A 301 -19.30 -13.84 8.26
C ARG A 301 -18.74 -13.16 7.00
N VAL A 302 -17.73 -13.80 6.42
CA VAL A 302 -17.14 -13.47 5.12
C VAL A 302 -17.45 -14.60 4.15
N THR A 303 -18.01 -14.26 3.00
CA THR A 303 -18.32 -15.20 1.92
C THR A 303 -17.45 -14.86 0.71
N LEU A 304 -16.80 -15.86 0.14
CA LEU A 304 -16.02 -15.78 -1.10
C LEU A 304 -16.47 -16.86 -2.07
N GLY A 305 -16.76 -16.47 -3.31
CA GLY A 305 -17.27 -17.41 -4.33
C GLY A 305 -18.55 -18.12 -3.88
N GLY A 306 -19.39 -17.50 -3.05
CA GLY A 306 -20.60 -18.10 -2.51
C GLY A 306 -20.40 -19.07 -1.35
N SER A 307 -19.15 -19.30 -0.92
CA SER A 307 -18.82 -20.19 0.20
C SER A 307 -18.35 -19.40 1.42
N THR A 308 -18.65 -19.87 2.63
CA THR A 308 -18.15 -19.26 3.86
C THR A 308 -16.64 -19.42 3.97
N ALA A 309 -15.91 -18.30 3.85
CA ALA A 309 -14.46 -18.26 4.02
C ALA A 309 -14.06 -18.05 5.48
N TRP A 310 -14.88 -17.29 6.22
CA TRP A 310 -14.68 -17.03 7.64
C TRP A 310 -16.03 -16.75 8.32
N GLU A 311 -16.17 -17.17 9.55
CA GLU A 311 -17.34 -16.90 10.37
C GLU A 311 -16.94 -16.68 11.84
N ARG A 312 -17.53 -15.67 12.45
CA ARG A 312 -17.31 -15.38 13.88
C ARG A 312 -17.98 -16.46 14.72
N THR A 313 -17.19 -17.19 15.49
CA THR A 313 -17.73 -18.14 16.48
C THR A 313 -18.47 -17.35 17.57
N SER A 314 -19.71 -17.74 17.83
CA SER A 314 -20.44 -17.23 19.01
C SER A 314 -19.67 -17.63 20.27
N ALA A 315 -19.30 -16.64 21.08
CA ALA A 315 -18.68 -16.90 22.38
C ALA A 315 -19.72 -17.43 23.36
#